data_5d687f3cff4e7ac6a6b38bb0d1f9aa22
#
_entry.id   5d687f3cff4e7ac6a6b38bb0d1f9aa22
#
_cell.length_a   1.000
_cell.length_b   1.000
_cell.length_c   1.000
_cell.angle_alpha   90.00
_cell.angle_beta   90.00
_cell.angle_gamma   90.00
#
_symmetry.space_group_name_H-M   'P 1'
#
loop_
_entity.id
_entity.type
_entity.pdbx_description
1 polymer ?
#
loop_
_entity_poly.entity_id
_entity_poly.type
_entity_poly.pdbx_seq_one_letter_code
_entity_poly.pdbx_strand_id
1 'polypeptide(L)'
;MYRSIYLLLLSAGLLAGNFVHAQAPQEPAGPLTLPAALQLAEGGNATLSAARHELAAQGGALQQARALPNPELQTVLEDTRRASRSTTVQLNQLIELGGKRGARAAVAQRGEDLAQAGLSLQQAETRASVTSAFVDVLAAQEGLRLADSAQALAARASDITARRVTAGKASPVEETRARVAEASVRLELNLARSTLASARKRLAALWGNATPRFTLAEGRLETVPELPPASELAARLAQAPAVRQAQSALAQRQAMLDVEQRRATPDVTVSIGMKRSEELGRNQAIIGLALPLPLFDRNAGNKLDALRRSDKASDELAAARIAVQTDVAAATERLATARLDVESLRQDILPGAQSAYDAASKGFEFGKFAFLDVLDAQRTLLQAKNQYLRALTEAHHAAADIERLLGTPAPL
;
A
#
# COMPACT_ATOMS: atom_id res chain seq x y z
N MET A 1 24.25 -29.89 62.04
CA MET A 1 25.49 -29.43 61.37
C MET A 1 25.16 -28.96 59.93
N TYR A 2 25.48 -27.74 59.66
CA TYR A 2 25.25 -26.93 58.49
C TYR A 2 26.06 -27.36 57.27
N ARG A 3 25.63 -26.88 56.08
CA ARG A 3 26.32 -26.69 54.77
C ARG A 3 25.80 -27.59 53.68
N SER A 4 25.46 -27.15 52.45
CA SER A 4 25.58 -25.84 51.79
C SER A 4 24.61 -25.85 50.61
N ILE A 5 23.82 -24.77 50.47
CA ILE A 5 23.03 -24.47 49.28
C ILE A 5 23.95 -23.76 48.31
N TYR A 6 24.23 -24.34 47.15
CA TYR A 6 24.90 -23.64 46.07
C TYR A 6 23.86 -22.87 45.22
N LEU A 7 23.91 -21.55 45.37
CA LEU A 7 23.28 -20.60 44.48
C LEU A 7 23.98 -20.63 43.12
N LEU A 8 23.31 -21.12 42.09
CA LEU A 8 23.72 -20.90 40.69
C LEU A 8 23.18 -19.54 40.25
N LEU A 9 24.03 -18.52 40.30
CA LEU A 9 23.84 -17.22 39.70
C LEU A 9 23.98 -17.38 38.15
N LEU A 10 22.86 -17.39 37.46
CA LEU A 10 22.83 -17.23 35.99
C LEU A 10 23.16 -15.77 35.68
N SER A 11 24.36 -15.51 35.16
CA SER A 11 24.76 -14.24 34.60
C SER A 11 23.99 -14.03 33.27
N ALA A 12 22.97 -13.20 33.32
CA ALA A 12 22.30 -12.68 32.11
C ALA A 12 23.26 -11.67 31.45
N GLY A 13 24.00 -12.14 30.44
CA GLY A 13 24.76 -11.30 29.54
C GLY A 13 23.79 -10.44 28.70
N LEU A 14 23.72 -9.14 29.00
CA LEU A 14 23.11 -8.14 28.14
C LEU A 14 23.91 -8.08 26.84
N LEU A 15 23.45 -8.77 25.80
CA LEU A 15 23.81 -8.50 24.43
C LEU A 15 23.12 -7.16 24.04
N ALA A 16 23.82 -6.05 24.28
CA ALA A 16 23.51 -4.78 23.65
C ALA A 16 23.77 -4.93 22.14
N GLY A 17 22.78 -5.44 21.41
CA GLY A 17 22.78 -5.39 19.96
C GLY A 17 22.79 -3.93 19.53
N ASN A 18 23.90 -3.47 18.96
CA ASN A 18 23.92 -2.21 18.20
C ASN A 18 22.93 -2.35 17.05
N PHE A 19 21.70 -1.91 17.28
CA PHE A 19 20.77 -1.65 16.18
C PHE A 19 21.35 -0.49 15.38
N VAL A 20 22.10 -0.82 14.32
CA VAL A 20 22.37 0.13 13.26
C VAL A 20 21.01 0.50 12.69
N HIS A 21 20.41 1.57 13.20
CA HIS A 21 19.30 2.21 12.56
C HIS A 21 19.86 2.71 11.22
N ALA A 22 19.57 2.00 10.13
CA ALA A 22 19.73 2.57 8.81
C ALA A 22 18.98 3.89 8.84
N GLN A 23 19.69 5.00 8.76
CA GLN A 23 19.08 6.32 8.73
C GLN A 23 18.10 6.32 7.56
N ALA A 24 16.81 6.49 7.87
CA ALA A 24 15.81 6.66 6.83
C ALA A 24 16.29 7.79 5.89
N PRO A 25 16.16 7.60 4.57
CA PRO A 25 16.61 8.59 3.62
C PRO A 25 15.98 9.93 4.00
N GLN A 26 16.84 10.95 4.19
CA GLN A 26 16.36 12.26 4.61
C GLN A 26 15.76 12.99 3.41
N GLU A 27 14.57 13.55 3.60
CA GLU A 27 13.92 14.40 2.60
C GLU A 27 14.84 15.58 2.23
N PRO A 28 15.10 15.82 0.93
CA PRO A 28 15.94 16.93 0.51
C PRO A 28 15.29 18.27 0.86
N ALA A 29 16.10 19.27 1.20
CA ALA A 29 15.64 20.66 1.37
C ALA A 29 15.52 21.41 0.03
N GLY A 30 15.88 20.78 -1.09
CA GLY A 30 15.87 21.30 -2.45
C GLY A 30 14.86 20.61 -3.36
N PRO A 31 15.15 20.49 -4.66
CA PRO A 31 14.31 19.79 -5.61
C PRO A 31 14.19 18.31 -5.28
N LEU A 32 12.97 17.76 -5.47
CA LEU A 32 12.64 16.36 -5.27
C LEU A 32 12.34 15.71 -6.62
N THR A 33 13.02 14.61 -6.92
CA THR A 33 12.75 13.78 -8.11
C THR A 33 11.83 12.62 -7.74
N LEU A 34 11.12 12.03 -8.72
CA LEU A 34 10.27 10.86 -8.47
C LEU A 34 11.05 9.66 -7.91
N PRO A 35 12.24 9.28 -8.42
CA PRO A 35 13.02 8.20 -7.80
C PRO A 35 13.36 8.47 -6.33
N ALA A 36 13.69 9.71 -5.97
CA ALA A 36 13.97 10.06 -4.58
C ALA A 36 12.70 9.98 -3.71
N ALA A 37 11.54 10.41 -4.21
CA ALA A 37 10.26 10.28 -3.51
C ALA A 37 9.89 8.80 -3.26
N LEU A 38 10.10 7.93 -4.25
CA LEU A 38 9.89 6.49 -4.12
C LEU A 38 10.81 5.88 -3.05
N GLN A 39 12.09 6.23 -3.02
CA GLN A 39 13.03 5.76 -1.99
C GLN A 39 12.63 6.23 -0.58
N LEU A 40 12.19 7.49 -0.44
CA LEU A 40 11.68 8.01 0.83
C LEU A 40 10.48 7.21 1.32
N ALA A 41 9.53 6.91 0.43
CA ALA A 41 8.35 6.13 0.76
C ALA A 41 8.71 4.66 1.08
N GLU A 42 9.62 4.04 0.34
CA GLU A 42 10.10 2.69 0.63
C GLU A 42 10.73 2.57 2.04
N GLY A 43 11.41 3.61 2.50
CA GLY A 43 12.02 3.65 3.83
C GLY A 43 11.11 4.14 4.95
N GLY A 44 10.19 5.07 4.66
CA GLY A 44 9.40 5.79 5.68
C GLY A 44 7.91 5.49 5.71
N ASN A 45 7.37 4.71 4.74
CA ASN A 45 5.95 4.42 4.69
C ASN A 45 5.55 3.41 5.78
N ALA A 46 4.65 3.82 6.69
CA ALA A 46 4.22 3.01 7.82
C ALA A 46 3.43 1.75 7.41
N THR A 47 2.61 1.82 6.35
CA THR A 47 1.84 0.66 5.89
C THR A 47 2.74 -0.39 5.25
N LEU A 48 3.76 0.03 4.51
CA LEU A 48 4.78 -0.84 3.95
C LEU A 48 5.65 -1.48 5.06
N SER A 49 5.99 -0.72 6.10
CA SER A 49 6.68 -1.23 7.28
C SER A 49 5.85 -2.28 8.02
N ALA A 50 4.54 -2.03 8.19
CA ALA A 50 3.61 -3.00 8.79
C ALA A 50 3.56 -4.31 7.99
N ALA A 51 3.50 -4.24 6.64
CA ALA A 51 3.51 -5.43 5.80
C ALA A 51 4.83 -6.22 5.90
N ARG A 52 5.98 -5.54 6.06
CA ARG A 52 7.27 -6.19 6.31
C ARG A 52 7.31 -6.90 7.66
N HIS A 53 6.73 -6.29 8.71
CA HIS A 53 6.63 -6.92 10.03
C HIS A 53 5.68 -8.11 10.01
N GLU A 54 4.58 -8.05 9.26
CA GLU A 54 3.68 -9.19 9.07
C GLU A 54 4.44 -10.37 8.42
N LEU A 55 5.18 -10.13 7.36
CA LEU A 55 6.01 -11.16 6.73
C LEU A 55 7.02 -11.75 7.74
N ALA A 56 7.70 -10.92 8.52
CA ALA A 56 8.64 -11.37 9.53
C ALA A 56 7.95 -12.21 10.65
N ALA A 57 6.73 -11.84 11.02
CA ALA A 57 5.94 -12.58 12.01
C ALA A 57 5.58 -14.00 11.52
N GLN A 58 5.32 -14.17 10.22
CA GLN A 58 5.05 -15.49 9.64
C GLN A 58 6.27 -16.45 9.74
N GLY A 59 7.50 -15.92 9.69
CA GLY A 59 8.72 -16.69 9.97
C GLY A 59 8.70 -17.31 11.39
N GLY A 60 8.23 -16.56 12.39
CA GLY A 60 8.02 -17.06 13.74
C GLY A 60 6.93 -18.13 13.81
N ALA A 61 5.82 -17.95 13.09
CA ALA A 61 4.75 -18.94 12.99
C ALA A 61 5.25 -20.26 12.36
N LEU A 62 6.10 -20.17 11.34
CA LEU A 62 6.72 -21.34 10.71
C LEU A 62 7.66 -22.06 11.68
N GLN A 63 8.48 -21.34 12.43
CA GLN A 63 9.34 -21.92 13.46
C GLN A 63 8.52 -22.67 14.50
N GLN A 64 7.43 -22.06 15.00
CA GLN A 64 6.53 -22.69 15.98
C GLN A 64 5.81 -23.93 15.42
N ALA A 65 5.35 -23.85 14.16
CA ALA A 65 4.66 -24.97 13.51
C ALA A 65 5.56 -26.23 13.34
N ARG A 66 6.85 -26.03 13.25
CA ARG A 66 7.88 -27.11 13.15
C ARG A 66 8.28 -27.69 14.50
N ALA A 67 7.92 -27.02 15.60
CA ALA A 67 8.31 -27.49 16.94
C ALA A 67 7.58 -28.80 17.28
N LEU A 68 8.29 -29.67 18.00
CA LEU A 68 7.71 -30.85 18.62
C LEU A 68 6.98 -30.45 19.90
N PRO A 69 5.91 -31.17 20.28
CA PRO A 69 5.28 -31.00 21.60
C PRO A 69 6.29 -31.26 22.71
N ASN A 70 6.27 -30.41 23.73
CA ASN A 70 7.14 -30.61 24.88
C ASN A 70 6.74 -31.87 25.67
N PRO A 71 7.71 -32.57 26.28
CA PRO A 71 7.40 -33.60 27.26
C PRO A 71 6.75 -32.99 28.50
N GLU A 72 5.82 -33.70 29.09
CA GLU A 72 5.10 -33.32 30.31
C GLU A 72 5.61 -34.16 31.49
N LEU A 73 6.09 -33.50 32.55
CA LEU A 73 6.42 -34.15 33.80
C LEU A 73 5.19 -34.19 34.72
N GLN A 74 4.70 -35.39 35.02
CA GLN A 74 3.56 -35.60 35.88
C GLN A 74 4.00 -36.24 37.19
N THR A 75 3.52 -35.67 38.33
CA THR A 75 3.72 -36.25 39.67
C THR A 75 2.35 -36.47 40.28
N VAL A 76 2.09 -37.70 40.69
CA VAL A 76 0.83 -38.10 41.34
C VAL A 76 1.16 -38.69 42.74
N LEU A 77 0.52 -38.14 43.77
CA LEU A 77 0.55 -38.67 45.14
C LEU A 77 -0.78 -39.32 45.40
N GLU A 78 -0.77 -40.64 45.60
CA GLU A 78 -1.95 -41.42 45.96
C GLU A 78 -1.88 -41.79 47.43
N ASP A 79 -2.98 -41.60 48.15
CA ASP A 79 -3.16 -41.75 49.61
C ASP A 79 -2.26 -40.81 50.44
N THR A 80 -2.85 -40.23 51.45
CA THR A 80 -2.17 -39.34 52.42
C THR A 80 -1.62 -40.09 53.65
N ARG A 81 -2.07 -41.33 53.86
CA ARG A 81 -1.62 -42.19 54.94
C ARG A 81 -0.22 -42.71 54.68
N ARG A 82 0.68 -42.54 55.61
CA ARG A 82 2.08 -42.88 55.46
C ARG A 82 2.33 -44.36 55.10
N ALA A 83 1.48 -45.29 55.58
CA ALA A 83 1.63 -46.70 55.36
C ALA A 83 1.22 -47.17 53.96
N SER A 84 0.23 -46.50 53.31
CA SER A 84 -0.32 -46.86 52.02
C SER A 84 0.01 -45.85 50.89
N ARG A 85 0.75 -44.81 51.22
CA ARG A 85 1.12 -43.75 50.28
C ARG A 85 1.92 -44.29 49.10
N SER A 86 1.54 -43.86 47.91
CA SER A 86 2.38 -44.07 46.75
C SER A 86 2.66 -42.71 46.05
N THR A 87 3.86 -42.60 45.52
CA THR A 87 4.29 -41.44 44.77
C THR A 87 4.72 -41.90 43.36
N THR A 88 4.05 -41.41 42.36
CA THR A 88 4.36 -41.67 40.95
C THR A 88 4.99 -40.44 40.33
N VAL A 89 6.12 -40.61 39.67
CA VAL A 89 6.75 -39.57 38.84
C VAL A 89 6.92 -40.16 37.45
N GLN A 90 6.33 -39.51 36.46
CA GLN A 90 6.38 -39.98 35.06
C GLN A 90 6.60 -38.83 34.08
N LEU A 91 7.25 -39.13 32.98
CA LEU A 91 7.44 -38.27 31.83
C LEU A 91 6.53 -38.77 30.71
N ASN A 92 5.67 -37.89 30.20
CA ASN A 92 4.74 -38.16 29.10
C ASN A 92 5.20 -37.43 27.86
N GLN A 93 5.36 -38.14 26.75
CA GLN A 93 5.71 -37.55 25.47
C GLN A 93 4.60 -37.82 24.46
N LEU A 94 3.98 -36.74 23.95
CA LEU A 94 3.05 -36.83 22.83
C LEU A 94 3.82 -37.06 21.54
N ILE A 95 3.45 -38.10 20.81
CA ILE A 95 3.95 -38.43 19.46
C ILE A 95 2.83 -38.16 18.47
N GLU A 96 3.00 -37.13 17.67
CA GLU A 96 2.05 -36.74 16.64
C GLU A 96 2.12 -37.74 15.48
N LEU A 97 1.00 -38.37 15.18
CA LEU A 97 0.85 -39.29 14.05
C LEU A 97 0.16 -38.63 12.85
N GLY A 98 0.09 -39.34 11.73
CA GLY A 98 -0.60 -38.87 10.53
C GLY A 98 0.04 -37.66 9.83
N GLY A 99 1.29 -37.32 10.20
CA GLY A 99 2.02 -36.20 9.54
C GLY A 99 1.50 -34.81 9.92
N LYS A 100 0.82 -34.64 11.06
CA LYS A 100 0.23 -33.38 11.53
C LYS A 100 1.22 -32.24 11.60
N ARG A 101 2.43 -32.49 12.11
CA ARG A 101 3.50 -31.49 12.17
C ARG A 101 3.87 -30.97 10.77
N GLY A 102 3.98 -31.87 9.80
CA GLY A 102 4.25 -31.50 8.41
C GLY A 102 3.13 -30.64 7.81
N ALA A 103 1.88 -31.01 8.09
CA ALA A 103 0.71 -30.23 7.63
C ALA A 103 0.65 -28.85 8.28
N ARG A 104 0.92 -28.74 9.60
CA ARG A 104 1.01 -27.42 10.27
C ARG A 104 2.14 -26.56 9.69
N ALA A 105 3.31 -27.16 9.45
CA ALA A 105 4.42 -26.46 8.81
C ALA A 105 4.07 -25.99 7.39
N ALA A 106 3.32 -26.80 6.63
CA ALA A 106 2.82 -26.41 5.31
C ALA A 106 1.86 -25.23 5.38
N VAL A 107 0.92 -25.20 6.34
CA VAL A 107 0.03 -24.05 6.54
C VAL A 107 0.83 -22.78 6.84
N ALA A 108 1.82 -22.87 7.74
CA ALA A 108 2.65 -21.73 8.09
C ALA A 108 3.50 -21.24 6.90
N GLN A 109 4.04 -22.16 6.09
CA GLN A 109 4.76 -21.82 4.85
C GLN A 109 3.84 -21.11 3.86
N ARG A 110 2.60 -21.59 3.66
CA ARG A 110 1.61 -20.89 2.82
C ARG A 110 1.18 -19.55 3.41
N GLY A 111 1.22 -19.41 4.75
CA GLY A 111 1.04 -18.13 5.43
C GLY A 111 2.15 -17.13 5.09
N GLU A 112 3.38 -17.57 5.06
CA GLU A 112 4.53 -16.76 4.62
C GLU A 112 4.41 -16.38 3.14
N ASP A 113 4.04 -17.31 2.25
CA ASP A 113 3.79 -17.05 0.82
C ASP A 113 2.68 -15.99 0.64
N LEU A 114 1.61 -16.05 1.44
CA LEU A 114 0.52 -15.06 1.44
C LEU A 114 0.98 -13.69 1.92
N ALA A 115 1.73 -13.63 3.01
CA ALA A 115 2.28 -12.37 3.53
C ALA A 115 3.28 -11.74 2.54
N GLN A 116 4.09 -12.54 1.86
CA GLN A 116 4.98 -12.08 0.80
C GLN A 116 4.21 -11.51 -0.40
N ALA A 117 3.12 -12.16 -0.82
CA ALA A 117 2.24 -11.63 -1.87
C ALA A 117 1.54 -10.33 -1.41
N GLY A 118 1.12 -10.25 -0.15
CA GLY A 118 0.57 -9.03 0.46
C GLY A 118 1.58 -7.89 0.49
N LEU A 119 2.84 -8.16 0.84
CA LEU A 119 3.92 -7.16 0.78
C LEU A 119 4.12 -6.65 -0.65
N SER A 120 4.12 -7.54 -1.64
CA SER A 120 4.27 -7.16 -3.06
C SER A 120 3.11 -6.28 -3.55
N LEU A 121 1.88 -6.57 -3.14
CA LEU A 121 0.70 -5.74 -3.41
C LEU A 121 0.86 -4.36 -2.76
N GLN A 122 1.22 -4.30 -1.48
CA GLN A 122 1.42 -3.04 -0.75
C GLN A 122 2.55 -2.18 -1.36
N GLN A 123 3.60 -2.82 -1.89
CA GLN A 123 4.66 -2.13 -2.63
C GLN A 123 4.13 -1.48 -3.92
N ALA A 124 3.32 -2.21 -4.71
CA ALA A 124 2.70 -1.68 -5.91
C ALA A 124 1.76 -0.51 -5.62
N GLU A 125 0.92 -0.63 -4.58
CA GLU A 125 0.01 0.43 -4.13
C GLU A 125 0.76 1.67 -3.64
N THR A 126 1.81 1.50 -2.84
CA THR A 126 2.62 2.60 -2.34
C THR A 126 3.32 3.32 -3.49
N ARG A 127 3.90 2.59 -4.43
CA ARG A 127 4.54 3.14 -5.63
C ARG A 127 3.59 4.01 -6.45
N ALA A 128 2.42 3.46 -6.79
CA ALA A 128 1.41 4.19 -7.55
C ALA A 128 0.91 5.43 -6.81
N SER A 129 0.68 5.33 -5.49
CA SER A 129 0.28 6.46 -4.66
C SER A 129 1.32 7.57 -4.65
N VAL A 130 2.62 7.22 -4.57
CA VAL A 130 3.72 8.20 -4.64
C VAL A 130 3.80 8.82 -6.03
N THR A 131 3.73 8.02 -7.08
CA THR A 131 3.75 8.51 -8.47
C THR A 131 2.60 9.49 -8.72
N SER A 132 1.37 9.12 -8.36
CA SER A 132 0.19 9.97 -8.52
C SER A 132 0.30 11.26 -7.69
N ALA A 133 0.72 11.17 -6.42
CA ALA A 133 0.90 12.36 -5.58
C ALA A 133 2.04 13.27 -6.08
N PHE A 134 3.10 12.69 -6.66
CA PHE A 134 4.18 13.44 -7.28
C PHE A 134 3.72 14.18 -8.53
N VAL A 135 2.93 13.53 -9.39
CA VAL A 135 2.27 14.14 -10.56
C VAL A 135 1.34 15.27 -10.12
N ASP A 136 0.56 15.08 -9.04
CA ASP A 136 -0.27 16.15 -8.46
C ASP A 136 0.55 17.38 -8.05
N VAL A 137 1.75 17.19 -7.49
CA VAL A 137 2.64 18.32 -7.15
C VAL A 137 3.12 19.02 -8.41
N LEU A 138 3.55 18.29 -9.43
CA LEU A 138 3.96 18.87 -10.72
C LEU A 138 2.82 19.66 -11.37
N ALA A 139 1.62 19.08 -11.39
CA ALA A 139 0.42 19.74 -11.91
C ALA A 139 0.07 21.00 -11.11
N ALA A 140 0.16 20.96 -9.78
CA ALA A 140 -0.10 22.11 -8.93
C ALA A 140 0.96 23.22 -9.10
N GLN A 141 2.22 22.87 -9.36
CA GLN A 141 3.27 23.84 -9.69
C GLN A 141 2.98 24.56 -11.00
N GLU A 142 2.60 23.80 -12.04
CA GLU A 142 2.24 24.38 -13.32
C GLU A 142 0.95 25.21 -13.24
N GLY A 143 -0.06 24.72 -12.50
CA GLY A 143 -1.28 25.48 -12.22
C GLY A 143 -1.00 26.80 -11.50
N LEU A 144 -0.08 26.84 -10.53
CA LEU A 144 0.35 28.07 -9.89
C LEU A 144 1.02 29.02 -10.87
N ARG A 145 1.90 28.51 -11.74
CA ARG A 145 2.58 29.30 -12.77
C ARG A 145 1.59 29.94 -13.75
N LEU A 146 0.56 29.17 -14.15
CA LEU A 146 -0.51 29.67 -15.01
C LEU A 146 -1.33 30.76 -14.31
N ALA A 147 -1.72 30.54 -13.06
CA ALA A 147 -2.50 31.52 -12.28
C ALA A 147 -1.72 32.81 -12.03
N ASP A 148 -0.41 32.71 -11.76
CA ASP A 148 0.45 33.89 -11.57
C ASP A 148 0.58 34.69 -12.88
N SER A 149 0.76 34.00 -14.02
CA SER A 149 0.76 34.63 -15.35
C SER A 149 -0.58 35.30 -15.68
N ALA A 150 -1.69 34.65 -15.35
CA ALA A 150 -3.02 35.21 -15.52
C ALA A 150 -3.25 36.45 -14.66
N GLN A 151 -2.79 36.47 -13.42
CA GLN A 151 -2.85 37.62 -12.53
C GLN A 151 -2.08 38.80 -13.10
N ALA A 152 -0.86 38.57 -13.60
CA ALA A 152 -0.05 39.64 -14.21
C ALA A 152 -0.72 40.24 -15.45
N LEU A 153 -1.39 39.40 -16.28
CA LEU A 153 -2.15 39.86 -17.45
C LEU A 153 -3.38 40.66 -17.03
N ALA A 154 -4.17 40.16 -16.07
CA ALA A 154 -5.38 40.85 -15.60
C ALA A 154 -5.06 42.22 -14.97
N ALA A 155 -3.98 42.33 -14.20
CA ALA A 155 -3.51 43.58 -13.61
C ALA A 155 -3.11 44.60 -14.69
N ARG A 156 -2.39 44.18 -15.74
CA ARG A 156 -2.05 45.06 -16.88
C ARG A 156 -3.27 45.54 -17.63
N ALA A 157 -4.24 44.63 -17.89
CA ALA A 157 -5.48 44.97 -18.57
C ALA A 157 -6.32 45.96 -17.75
N SER A 158 -6.39 45.81 -16.43
CA SER A 158 -7.06 46.72 -15.50
C SER A 158 -6.42 48.13 -15.53
N ASP A 159 -5.07 48.23 -15.49
CA ASP A 159 -4.34 49.49 -15.55
C ASP A 159 -4.54 50.22 -16.91
N ILE A 160 -4.46 49.49 -18.03
CA ILE A 160 -4.72 50.07 -19.36
C ILE A 160 -6.14 50.61 -19.45
N THR A 161 -7.12 49.86 -18.95
CA THR A 161 -8.55 50.27 -18.98
C THR A 161 -8.76 51.53 -18.12
N ALA A 162 -8.18 51.59 -16.93
CA ALA A 162 -8.27 52.76 -16.05
C ALA A 162 -7.69 54.02 -16.73
N ARG A 163 -6.51 53.93 -17.39
CA ARG A 163 -5.92 55.04 -18.15
C ARG A 163 -6.82 55.47 -19.32
N ARG A 164 -7.47 54.53 -20.03
CA ARG A 164 -8.40 54.87 -21.14
C ARG A 164 -9.62 55.57 -20.64
N VAL A 165 -10.18 55.17 -19.48
CA VAL A 165 -11.32 55.87 -18.82
C VAL A 165 -10.91 57.29 -18.44
N THR A 166 -9.75 57.47 -17.82
CA THR A 166 -9.23 58.82 -17.46
C THR A 166 -9.06 59.68 -18.69
N ALA A 167 -8.67 59.11 -19.83
CA ALA A 167 -8.53 59.81 -21.11
C ALA A 167 -9.87 60.00 -21.86
N GLY A 168 -11.02 59.60 -21.27
CA GLY A 168 -12.35 59.69 -21.90
C GLY A 168 -12.55 58.73 -23.08
N LYS A 169 -11.66 57.72 -23.24
CA LYS A 169 -11.69 56.74 -24.36
C LYS A 169 -12.39 55.43 -24.03
N ALA A 170 -12.82 55.23 -22.79
CA ALA A 170 -13.55 54.04 -22.31
C ALA A 170 -14.58 54.41 -21.26
N SER A 171 -15.58 53.58 -21.08
CA SER A 171 -16.65 53.77 -20.08
C SER A 171 -16.14 53.42 -18.66
N PRO A 172 -16.58 54.17 -17.59
CA PRO A 172 -16.34 53.77 -16.20
C PRO A 172 -16.83 52.34 -15.87
N VAL A 173 -17.83 51.82 -16.59
CA VAL A 173 -18.33 50.45 -16.46
C VAL A 173 -17.26 49.45 -16.91
N GLU A 174 -16.45 49.78 -17.94
CA GLU A 174 -15.35 48.91 -18.38
C GLU A 174 -14.23 48.81 -17.32
N GLU A 175 -13.91 49.91 -16.66
CA GLU A 175 -12.98 49.91 -15.53
C GLU A 175 -13.46 49.07 -14.36
N THR A 176 -14.72 49.17 -14.01
CA THR A 176 -15.33 48.34 -12.95
C THR A 176 -15.25 46.88 -13.31
N ARG A 177 -15.55 46.47 -14.58
CA ARG A 177 -15.45 45.10 -15.06
C ARG A 177 -14.01 44.59 -15.02
N ALA A 178 -13.04 45.42 -15.43
CA ALA A 178 -11.62 45.07 -15.39
C ALA A 178 -11.12 44.80 -13.97
N ARG A 179 -11.51 45.65 -13.00
CA ARG A 179 -11.19 45.46 -11.59
C ARG A 179 -11.82 44.21 -11.00
N VAL A 180 -13.07 43.90 -11.34
CA VAL A 180 -13.74 42.66 -10.90
C VAL A 180 -13.04 41.43 -11.51
N ALA A 181 -12.68 41.46 -12.79
CA ALA A 181 -11.93 40.37 -13.42
C ALA A 181 -10.56 40.17 -12.77
N GLU A 182 -9.82 41.24 -12.48
CA GLU A 182 -8.53 41.17 -11.76
C GLU A 182 -8.70 40.57 -10.36
N ALA A 183 -9.74 40.99 -9.61
CA ALA A 183 -10.03 40.45 -8.29
C ALA A 183 -10.35 38.94 -8.35
N SER A 184 -11.11 38.49 -9.36
CA SER A 184 -11.43 37.07 -9.56
C SER A 184 -10.16 36.24 -9.82
N VAL A 185 -9.27 36.69 -10.68
CA VAL A 185 -8.00 35.99 -10.98
C VAL A 185 -7.09 35.97 -9.76
N ARG A 186 -7.12 36.99 -8.91
CA ARG A 186 -6.39 36.99 -7.62
C ARG A 186 -6.90 35.90 -6.67
N LEU A 187 -8.22 35.63 -6.64
CA LEU A 187 -8.77 34.50 -5.88
C LEU A 187 -8.29 33.16 -6.42
N GLU A 188 -8.24 33.00 -7.75
CA GLU A 188 -7.71 31.79 -8.40
C GLU A 188 -6.23 31.56 -8.06
N LEU A 189 -5.41 32.62 -8.02
CA LEU A 189 -4.02 32.54 -7.61
C LEU A 189 -3.88 32.06 -6.16
N ASN A 190 -4.70 32.58 -5.25
CA ASN A 190 -4.67 32.14 -3.85
C ASN A 190 -5.09 30.67 -3.71
N LEU A 191 -6.06 30.21 -4.51
CA LEU A 191 -6.46 28.81 -4.56
C LEU A 191 -5.33 27.93 -5.10
N ALA A 192 -4.64 28.35 -6.16
CA ALA A 192 -3.50 27.61 -6.73
C ALA A 192 -2.35 27.47 -5.71
N ARG A 193 -2.05 28.51 -4.93
CA ARG A 193 -1.07 28.44 -3.84
C ARG A 193 -1.46 27.43 -2.76
N SER A 194 -2.73 27.43 -2.35
CA SER A 194 -3.25 26.46 -1.38
C SER A 194 -3.23 25.04 -1.91
N THR A 195 -3.56 24.85 -3.19
CA THR A 195 -3.53 23.55 -3.86
C THR A 195 -2.11 22.96 -3.87
N LEU A 196 -1.11 23.77 -4.24
CA LEU A 196 0.29 23.33 -4.21
C LEU A 196 0.75 22.98 -2.80
N ALA A 197 0.43 23.80 -1.81
CA ALA A 197 0.75 23.50 -0.42
C ALA A 197 0.13 22.19 0.07
N SER A 198 -1.12 21.93 -0.31
CA SER A 198 -1.83 20.69 0.01
C SER A 198 -1.25 19.48 -0.71
N ALA A 199 -0.93 19.60 -2.01
CA ALA A 199 -0.31 18.54 -2.79
C ALA A 199 1.06 18.12 -2.19
N ARG A 200 1.90 19.08 -1.82
CA ARG A 200 3.19 18.81 -1.15
C ARG A 200 3.00 18.06 0.16
N LYS A 201 2.03 18.45 0.97
CA LYS A 201 1.72 17.74 2.24
C LYS A 201 1.23 16.32 2.00
N ARG A 202 0.35 16.10 1.02
CA ARG A 202 -0.12 14.76 0.66
C ARG A 202 1.02 13.87 0.20
N LEU A 203 1.90 14.36 -0.64
CA LEU A 203 3.07 13.62 -1.09
C LEU A 203 3.99 13.27 0.09
N ALA A 204 4.34 14.25 0.93
CA ALA A 204 5.23 14.03 2.09
C ALA A 204 4.63 13.07 3.14
N ALA A 205 3.32 13.04 3.29
CA ALA A 205 2.64 12.10 4.18
C ALA A 205 2.90 10.63 3.82
N LEU A 206 3.20 10.32 2.54
CA LEU A 206 3.47 8.96 2.10
C LEU A 206 4.77 8.36 2.66
N TRP A 207 5.68 9.19 3.14
CA TRP A 207 6.86 8.76 3.92
C TRP A 207 6.84 9.23 5.37
N GLY A 208 5.63 9.56 5.90
CA GLY A 208 5.44 9.89 7.31
C GLY A 208 5.83 11.32 7.70
N ASN A 209 6.04 12.23 6.74
CA ASN A 209 6.36 13.63 7.04
C ASN A 209 5.12 14.53 6.86
N ALA A 210 4.64 15.14 7.95
CA ALA A 210 3.52 16.09 7.91
C ALA A 210 3.93 17.50 7.43
N THR A 211 5.23 17.83 7.48
CA THR A 211 5.79 19.14 7.12
C THR A 211 6.83 18.98 6.02
N PRO A 212 6.43 19.05 4.73
CA PRO A 212 7.35 18.85 3.61
C PRO A 212 8.50 19.85 3.63
N ARG A 213 9.72 19.37 3.39
CA ARG A 213 10.94 20.18 3.34
C ARG A 213 11.35 20.52 1.90
N PHE A 214 10.98 19.70 0.93
CA PHE A 214 11.30 19.94 -0.47
C PHE A 214 10.59 21.20 -1.01
N THR A 215 11.29 21.96 -1.85
CA THR A 215 10.79 23.23 -2.39
C THR A 215 10.09 23.05 -3.74
N LEU A 216 10.54 22.09 -4.55
CA LEU A 216 10.11 21.87 -5.93
C LEU A 216 10.11 20.38 -6.24
N ALA A 217 9.14 19.91 -7.01
CA ALA A 217 9.19 18.62 -7.67
C ALA A 217 9.79 18.78 -9.08
N GLU A 218 10.80 17.98 -9.41
CA GLU A 218 11.43 17.96 -10.73
C GLU A 218 10.89 16.83 -11.59
N GLY A 219 10.25 17.15 -12.70
CA GLY A 219 9.70 16.22 -13.66
C GLY A 219 9.09 16.93 -14.84
N ARG A 220 8.69 16.17 -15.85
CA ARG A 220 8.04 16.67 -17.06
C ARG A 220 6.68 16.01 -17.22
N LEU A 221 5.62 16.79 -17.11
CA LEU A 221 4.25 16.30 -17.37
C LEU A 221 3.97 16.08 -18.86
N GLU A 222 4.67 16.82 -19.73
CA GLU A 222 4.45 16.79 -21.19
C GLU A 222 4.87 15.45 -21.81
N THR A 223 5.68 14.66 -21.14
CA THR A 223 6.05 13.31 -21.57
C THR A 223 4.92 12.35 -21.21
N VAL A 224 3.95 12.22 -22.13
CA VAL A 224 2.78 11.36 -21.88
C VAL A 224 3.18 9.88 -21.94
N PRO A 225 2.81 9.06 -20.93
CA PRO A 225 3.11 7.63 -20.93
C PRO A 225 2.55 6.90 -22.14
N GLU A 226 3.28 5.93 -22.66
CA GLU A 226 2.81 5.11 -23.77
C GLU A 226 1.80 4.06 -23.30
N LEU A 227 0.89 3.68 -24.22
CA LEU A 227 -0.06 2.62 -23.97
C LEU A 227 0.64 1.26 -24.15
N PRO A 228 0.68 0.40 -23.12
CA PRO A 228 1.26 -0.92 -23.27
C PRO A 228 0.49 -1.76 -24.31
N PRO A 229 1.17 -2.58 -25.11
CA PRO A 229 0.50 -3.43 -26.10
C PRO A 229 -0.39 -4.47 -25.41
N ALA A 230 -1.54 -4.79 -26.03
CA ALA A 230 -2.55 -5.69 -25.47
C ALA A 230 -1.99 -7.08 -25.12
N SER A 231 -1.03 -7.58 -25.90
CA SER A 231 -0.35 -8.85 -25.64
C SER A 231 0.46 -8.84 -24.33
N GLU A 232 1.09 -7.72 -24.01
CA GLU A 232 1.84 -7.53 -22.77
C GLU A 232 0.91 -7.43 -21.57
N LEU A 233 -0.19 -6.66 -21.69
CA LEU A 233 -1.21 -6.58 -20.66
C LEU A 233 -1.78 -7.96 -20.33
N ALA A 234 -2.16 -8.75 -21.34
CA ALA A 234 -2.68 -10.10 -21.16
C ALA A 234 -1.71 -11.03 -20.45
N ALA A 235 -0.41 -10.98 -20.80
CA ALA A 235 0.62 -11.79 -20.16
C ALA A 235 0.82 -11.44 -18.66
N ARG A 236 0.65 -10.17 -18.29
CA ARG A 236 0.85 -9.68 -16.92
C ARG A 236 -0.36 -9.87 -16.02
N LEU A 237 -1.59 -9.95 -16.56
CA LEU A 237 -2.82 -10.11 -15.77
C LEU A 237 -2.76 -11.32 -14.80
N ALA A 238 -2.23 -12.46 -15.28
CA ALA A 238 -2.11 -13.67 -14.45
C ALA A 238 -1.10 -13.53 -13.28
N GLN A 239 -0.17 -12.59 -13.41
CA GLN A 239 0.89 -12.29 -12.43
C GLN A 239 0.58 -11.06 -11.57
N ALA A 240 -0.58 -10.43 -11.75
CA ALA A 240 -0.99 -9.24 -11.03
C ALA A 240 -0.94 -9.47 -9.51
N PRO A 241 -0.45 -8.49 -8.72
CA PRO A 241 -0.24 -8.65 -7.28
C PRO A 241 -1.50 -9.13 -6.53
N ALA A 242 -2.67 -8.57 -6.85
CA ALA A 242 -3.94 -8.97 -6.25
C ALA A 242 -4.33 -10.41 -6.60
N VAL A 243 -4.08 -10.86 -7.84
CA VAL A 243 -4.32 -12.25 -8.26
C VAL A 243 -3.36 -13.19 -7.53
N ARG A 244 -2.07 -12.84 -7.43
CA ARG A 244 -1.08 -13.65 -6.69
C ARG A 244 -1.43 -13.76 -5.20
N GLN A 245 -1.91 -12.68 -4.59
CA GLN A 245 -2.35 -12.70 -3.20
C GLN A 245 -3.55 -13.64 -3.02
N ALA A 246 -4.56 -13.58 -3.90
CA ALA A 246 -5.71 -14.48 -3.87
C ALA A 246 -5.33 -15.95 -4.12
N GLN A 247 -4.34 -16.22 -5.01
CA GLN A 247 -3.78 -17.56 -5.23
C GLN A 247 -3.10 -18.09 -3.97
N SER A 248 -2.28 -17.28 -3.30
CA SER A 248 -1.61 -17.66 -2.06
C SER A 248 -2.62 -17.88 -0.93
N ALA A 249 -3.69 -17.09 -0.87
CA ALA A 249 -4.79 -17.28 0.08
C ALA A 249 -5.49 -18.62 -0.14
N LEU A 250 -5.82 -18.98 -1.38
CA LEU A 250 -6.38 -20.28 -1.72
C LEU A 250 -5.45 -21.42 -1.31
N ALA A 251 -4.16 -21.33 -1.64
CA ALA A 251 -3.17 -22.34 -1.29
C ALA A 251 -3.06 -22.53 0.24
N GLN A 252 -3.15 -21.45 1.01
CA GLN A 252 -3.18 -21.54 2.48
C GLN A 252 -4.45 -22.25 2.98
N ARG A 253 -5.64 -21.94 2.42
CA ARG A 253 -6.89 -22.60 2.80
C ARG A 253 -6.89 -24.09 2.47
N GLN A 254 -6.32 -24.47 1.34
CA GLN A 254 -6.12 -25.89 0.98
C GLN A 254 -5.18 -26.60 1.95
N ALA A 255 -4.10 -25.96 2.38
CA ALA A 255 -3.21 -26.50 3.39
C ALA A 255 -3.91 -26.64 4.77
N MET A 256 -4.77 -25.68 5.13
CA MET A 256 -5.62 -25.79 6.34
C MET A 256 -6.58 -26.97 6.28
N LEU A 257 -7.17 -27.24 5.12
CA LEU A 257 -8.01 -28.43 4.92
C LEU A 257 -7.21 -29.72 5.14
N ASP A 258 -5.97 -29.81 4.63
CA ASP A 258 -5.10 -30.96 4.89
C ASP A 258 -4.82 -31.17 6.39
N VAL A 259 -4.61 -30.07 7.15
CA VAL A 259 -4.47 -30.16 8.62
C VAL A 259 -5.71 -30.79 9.25
N GLU A 260 -6.92 -30.33 8.88
CA GLU A 260 -8.16 -30.85 9.45
C GLU A 260 -8.43 -32.31 9.05
N GLN A 261 -7.98 -32.72 7.85
CA GLN A 261 -8.04 -34.12 7.42
C GLN A 261 -7.12 -35.01 8.27
N ARG A 262 -5.90 -34.54 8.56
CA ARG A 262 -4.89 -35.29 9.36
C ARG A 262 -5.23 -35.33 10.84
N ARG A 263 -6.01 -34.38 11.36
CA ARG A 263 -6.51 -34.39 12.75
C ARG A 263 -7.39 -35.57 13.07
N ALA A 264 -7.98 -36.27 12.08
CA ALA A 264 -8.73 -37.48 12.27
C ALA A 264 -7.87 -38.67 12.77
N THR A 265 -6.55 -38.65 12.51
CA THR A 265 -5.63 -39.64 13.03
C THR A 265 -5.29 -39.32 14.48
N PRO A 266 -5.51 -40.21 15.46
CA PRO A 266 -5.17 -39.94 16.85
C PRO A 266 -3.68 -39.92 17.07
N ASP A 267 -3.25 -39.12 18.05
CA ASP A 267 -1.85 -39.11 18.52
C ASP A 267 -1.66 -40.12 19.63
N VAL A 268 -0.39 -40.52 19.82
CA VAL A 268 -0.04 -41.51 20.87
C VAL A 268 0.80 -40.80 21.93
N THR A 269 0.42 -40.97 23.19
CA THR A 269 1.25 -40.56 24.32
C THR A 269 2.01 -41.74 24.87
N VAL A 270 3.34 -41.65 24.88
CA VAL A 270 4.24 -42.61 25.51
C VAL A 270 4.63 -42.06 26.88
N SER A 271 4.48 -42.91 27.92
CA SER A 271 4.80 -42.56 29.29
C SER A 271 5.90 -43.47 29.84
N ILE A 272 6.88 -42.91 30.52
CA ILE A 272 7.88 -43.65 31.28
C ILE A 272 8.01 -43.02 32.66
N GLY A 273 8.05 -43.86 33.71
CA GLY A 273 8.08 -43.36 35.08
C GLY A 273 8.43 -44.38 36.12
N MET A 274 8.40 -43.93 37.38
CA MET A 274 8.58 -44.77 38.57
C MET A 274 7.49 -44.47 39.59
N LYS A 275 6.99 -45.53 40.21
CA LYS A 275 6.07 -45.46 41.35
C LYS A 275 6.79 -46.01 42.58
N ARG A 276 6.91 -45.21 43.62
CA ARG A 276 7.31 -45.63 44.96
C ARG A 276 6.09 -45.99 45.75
N SER A 277 5.99 -47.22 46.16
CA SER A 277 4.94 -47.69 47.07
C SER A 277 5.51 -47.91 48.48
N GLU A 278 5.02 -47.20 49.46
CA GLU A 278 5.43 -47.38 50.87
C GLU A 278 4.90 -48.69 51.42
N GLU A 279 3.71 -49.14 50.98
CA GLU A 279 3.13 -50.42 51.37
C GLU A 279 4.00 -51.58 50.94
N LEU A 280 4.50 -51.55 49.69
CA LEU A 280 5.35 -52.61 49.15
C LEU A 280 6.85 -52.42 49.45
N GLY A 281 7.23 -51.27 49.99
CA GLY A 281 8.60 -50.90 50.29
C GLY A 281 9.57 -50.87 49.11
N ARG A 282 9.01 -50.78 47.85
CA ARG A 282 9.83 -50.87 46.61
C ARG A 282 9.42 -49.85 45.55
N ASN A 283 10.38 -49.58 44.66
CA ASN A 283 10.13 -48.82 43.45
C ASN A 283 9.65 -49.76 42.33
N GLN A 284 8.69 -49.31 41.53
CA GLN A 284 8.12 -49.99 40.37
C GLN A 284 8.31 -49.13 39.14
N ALA A 285 8.80 -49.70 38.04
CA ALA A 285 8.87 -49.00 36.75
C ALA A 285 7.46 -48.94 36.13
N ILE A 286 7.16 -47.80 35.48
CA ILE A 286 5.93 -47.61 34.75
C ILE A 286 6.30 -47.35 33.30
N ILE A 287 5.71 -48.10 32.38
CA ILE A 287 5.70 -47.84 30.94
C ILE A 287 4.24 -47.80 30.50
N GLY A 288 3.82 -46.72 29.90
CA GLY A 288 2.43 -46.50 29.49
C GLY A 288 2.31 -46.11 28.03
N LEU A 289 1.23 -46.47 27.41
CA LEU A 289 0.81 -46.03 26.11
C LEU A 289 -0.66 -45.59 26.19
N ALA A 290 -0.94 -44.34 25.80
CA ALA A 290 -2.29 -43.81 25.73
C ALA A 290 -2.62 -43.41 24.29
N LEU A 291 -3.79 -43.85 23.80
CA LEU A 291 -4.30 -43.58 22.48
C LEU A 291 -5.78 -43.19 22.59
N PRO A 292 -6.18 -41.97 22.21
CA PRO A 292 -7.58 -41.60 22.15
C PRO A 292 -8.26 -42.31 21.00
N LEU A 293 -9.46 -42.87 21.27
CA LEU A 293 -10.27 -43.59 20.27
C LEU A 293 -11.35 -42.64 19.70
N PRO A 294 -11.32 -42.29 18.42
CA PRO A 294 -12.25 -41.34 17.80
C PRO A 294 -13.61 -41.99 17.50
N LEU A 295 -14.33 -42.40 18.56
CA LEU A 295 -15.63 -43.07 18.41
C LEU A 295 -16.74 -42.06 18.06
N PHE A 296 -16.75 -40.91 18.70
CA PHE A 296 -17.80 -39.90 18.57
C PHE A 296 -17.35 -38.73 17.75
N ASP A 297 -16.17 -38.13 18.05
CA ASP A 297 -15.62 -37.02 17.31
C ASP A 297 -14.58 -37.53 16.30
N ARG A 298 -14.91 -37.38 15.01
CA ARG A 298 -14.06 -37.72 13.85
C ARG A 298 -13.61 -36.49 13.09
N ASN A 299 -13.71 -35.31 13.72
CA ASN A 299 -13.38 -34.01 13.13
C ASN A 299 -14.19 -33.66 11.87
N ALA A 300 -15.41 -34.23 11.72
CA ALA A 300 -16.21 -34.08 10.50
C ALA A 300 -16.65 -32.61 10.27
N GLY A 301 -17.05 -31.91 11.34
CA GLY A 301 -17.48 -30.54 11.29
C GLY A 301 -16.36 -29.60 10.83
N ASN A 302 -15.15 -29.70 11.43
CA ASN A 302 -14.01 -28.85 11.05
C ASN A 302 -13.50 -29.14 9.63
N LYS A 303 -13.58 -30.42 9.18
CA LYS A 303 -13.27 -30.77 7.78
C LYS A 303 -14.24 -30.10 6.81
N LEU A 304 -15.53 -30.10 7.11
CA LEU A 304 -16.54 -29.44 6.29
C LEU A 304 -16.33 -27.92 6.27
N ASP A 305 -16.08 -27.30 7.43
CA ASP A 305 -15.78 -25.85 7.51
C ASP A 305 -14.54 -25.51 6.66
N ALA A 306 -13.44 -26.24 6.84
CA ALA A 306 -12.21 -26.01 6.08
C ALA A 306 -12.41 -26.22 4.57
N LEU A 307 -13.20 -27.21 4.16
CA LEU A 307 -13.58 -27.42 2.75
C LEU A 307 -14.32 -26.20 2.20
N ARG A 308 -15.36 -25.73 2.91
CA ARG A 308 -16.15 -24.58 2.45
C ARG A 308 -15.35 -23.29 2.44
N ARG A 309 -14.39 -23.12 3.34
CA ARG A 309 -13.43 -21.98 3.29
C ARG A 309 -12.48 -22.07 2.10
N SER A 310 -12.08 -23.27 1.69
CA SER A 310 -11.30 -23.49 0.47
C SER A 310 -12.14 -23.18 -0.78
N ASP A 311 -13.40 -23.64 -0.84
CA ASP A 311 -14.33 -23.33 -1.92
C ASP A 311 -14.53 -21.80 -2.04
N LYS A 312 -14.78 -21.13 -0.91
CA LYS A 312 -14.88 -19.66 -0.85
C LYS A 312 -13.63 -18.96 -1.41
N ALA A 313 -12.43 -19.40 -1.01
CA ALA A 313 -11.19 -18.81 -1.51
C ALA A 313 -10.98 -19.03 -3.02
N SER A 314 -11.50 -20.14 -3.56
CA SER A 314 -11.52 -20.39 -5.01
C SER A 314 -12.41 -19.38 -5.75
N ASP A 315 -13.58 -19.08 -5.20
CA ASP A 315 -14.49 -18.09 -5.77
C ASP A 315 -13.91 -16.66 -5.65
N GLU A 316 -13.26 -16.36 -4.52
CA GLU A 316 -12.54 -15.09 -4.31
C GLU A 316 -11.41 -14.90 -5.33
N LEU A 317 -10.67 -15.97 -5.66
CA LEU A 317 -9.64 -15.92 -6.71
C LEU A 317 -10.27 -15.66 -8.10
N ALA A 318 -11.40 -16.31 -8.41
CA ALA A 318 -12.11 -16.07 -9.66
C ALA A 318 -12.60 -14.61 -9.75
N ALA A 319 -13.17 -14.09 -8.68
CA ALA A 319 -13.58 -12.68 -8.56
C ALA A 319 -12.41 -11.72 -8.72
N ALA A 320 -11.27 -11.97 -8.06
CA ALA A 320 -10.08 -11.14 -8.16
C ALA A 320 -9.52 -11.06 -9.61
N ARG A 321 -9.56 -12.18 -10.35
CA ARG A 321 -9.14 -12.19 -11.76
C ARG A 321 -10.03 -11.29 -12.62
N ILE A 322 -11.35 -11.38 -12.45
CA ILE A 322 -12.31 -10.56 -13.19
C ILE A 322 -12.13 -9.08 -12.82
N ALA A 323 -12.01 -8.77 -11.53
CA ALA A 323 -11.82 -7.40 -11.08
C ALA A 323 -10.56 -6.78 -11.68
N VAL A 324 -9.40 -7.46 -11.58
CA VAL A 324 -8.15 -6.95 -12.15
C VAL A 324 -8.25 -6.76 -13.67
N GLN A 325 -8.87 -7.70 -14.37
CA GLN A 325 -9.07 -7.59 -15.82
C GLN A 325 -9.94 -6.37 -16.19
N THR A 326 -11.02 -6.15 -15.44
CA THR A 326 -11.92 -5.01 -15.65
C THR A 326 -11.22 -3.69 -15.33
N ASP A 327 -10.50 -3.64 -14.20
CA ASP A 327 -9.80 -2.43 -13.75
C ASP A 327 -8.67 -2.04 -14.72
N VAL A 328 -7.90 -3.03 -15.23
CA VAL A 328 -6.85 -2.79 -16.23
C VAL A 328 -7.48 -2.28 -17.53
N ALA A 329 -8.58 -2.86 -18.00
CA ALA A 329 -9.29 -2.38 -19.18
C ALA A 329 -9.75 -0.93 -18.99
N ALA A 330 -10.39 -0.61 -17.86
CA ALA A 330 -10.84 0.75 -17.54
C ALA A 330 -9.67 1.76 -17.48
N ALA A 331 -8.56 1.39 -16.83
CA ALA A 331 -7.38 2.25 -16.76
C ALA A 331 -6.72 2.47 -18.13
N THR A 332 -6.73 1.43 -18.98
CA THR A 332 -6.23 1.48 -20.37
C THR A 332 -7.07 2.44 -21.22
N GLU A 333 -8.39 2.36 -21.14
CA GLU A 333 -9.30 3.28 -21.84
C GLU A 333 -9.15 4.73 -21.37
N ARG A 334 -9.00 4.96 -20.04
CA ARG A 334 -8.71 6.29 -19.53
C ARG A 334 -7.41 6.86 -20.07
N LEU A 335 -6.33 6.05 -20.10
CA LEU A 335 -5.05 6.47 -20.66
C LEU A 335 -5.18 6.79 -22.15
N ALA A 336 -5.87 5.94 -22.93
CA ALA A 336 -6.09 6.17 -24.36
C ALA A 336 -6.86 7.48 -24.61
N THR A 337 -7.95 7.71 -23.89
CA THR A 337 -8.74 8.94 -23.98
C THR A 337 -7.92 10.17 -23.60
N ALA A 338 -7.22 10.12 -22.47
CA ALA A 338 -6.39 11.24 -22.01
C ALA A 338 -5.27 11.59 -23.02
N ARG A 339 -4.70 10.59 -23.70
CA ARG A 339 -3.71 10.82 -24.78
C ARG A 339 -4.30 11.53 -25.98
N LEU A 340 -5.51 11.14 -26.41
CA LEU A 340 -6.23 11.82 -27.50
C LEU A 340 -6.57 13.27 -27.13
N ASP A 341 -7.03 13.49 -25.90
CA ASP A 341 -7.32 14.82 -25.39
C ASP A 341 -6.07 15.71 -25.37
N VAL A 342 -4.94 15.18 -24.87
CA VAL A 342 -3.65 15.88 -24.88
C VAL A 342 -3.25 16.27 -26.29
N GLU A 343 -3.38 15.35 -27.25
CA GLU A 343 -2.98 15.60 -28.63
C GLU A 343 -3.86 16.68 -29.27
N SER A 344 -5.21 16.57 -29.14
CA SER A 344 -6.15 17.57 -29.66
C SER A 344 -5.95 18.96 -29.03
N LEU A 345 -5.76 18.99 -27.71
CA LEU A 345 -5.47 20.25 -27.00
C LEU A 345 -4.16 20.88 -27.45
N ARG A 346 -3.11 20.07 -27.67
CA ARG A 346 -1.79 20.55 -28.08
C ARG A 346 -1.74 21.01 -29.50
N GLN A 347 -2.40 20.28 -30.44
CA GLN A 347 -2.29 20.57 -31.88
C GLN A 347 -3.29 21.64 -32.35
N ASP A 348 -4.52 21.61 -31.83
CA ASP A 348 -5.60 22.43 -32.36
C ASP A 348 -6.03 23.55 -31.40
N ILE A 349 -6.37 23.19 -30.13
CA ILE A 349 -7.08 24.10 -29.22
C ILE A 349 -6.14 25.17 -28.66
N LEU A 350 -4.97 24.77 -28.15
CA LEU A 350 -4.03 25.73 -27.54
C LEU A 350 -3.48 26.75 -28.55
N PRO A 351 -3.04 26.34 -29.74
CA PRO A 351 -2.59 27.31 -30.75
C PRO A 351 -3.69 28.26 -31.19
N GLY A 352 -4.91 27.74 -31.40
CA GLY A 352 -6.08 28.55 -31.76
C GLY A 352 -6.47 29.57 -30.69
N ALA A 353 -6.53 29.14 -29.40
CA ALA A 353 -6.83 30.02 -28.26
C ALA A 353 -5.73 31.06 -28.03
N GLN A 354 -4.46 30.71 -28.23
CA GLN A 354 -3.35 31.65 -28.12
C GLN A 354 -3.41 32.69 -29.22
N SER A 355 -3.65 32.29 -30.48
CA SER A 355 -3.79 33.21 -31.61
C SER A 355 -4.95 34.17 -31.46
N ALA A 356 -6.12 33.68 -30.98
CA ALA A 356 -7.28 34.50 -30.68
C ALA A 356 -6.97 35.56 -29.58
N TYR A 357 -6.31 35.14 -28.54
CA TYR A 357 -5.90 36.06 -27.45
C TYR A 357 -4.93 37.13 -27.94
N ASP A 358 -3.90 36.77 -28.72
CA ASP A 358 -2.90 37.67 -29.26
C ASP A 358 -3.54 38.70 -30.20
N ALA A 359 -4.47 38.25 -31.08
CA ALA A 359 -5.24 39.10 -31.98
C ALA A 359 -6.15 40.09 -31.21
N ALA A 360 -6.90 39.57 -30.19
CA ALA A 360 -7.75 40.40 -29.36
C ALA A 360 -6.97 41.46 -28.58
N SER A 361 -5.82 41.09 -28.00
CA SER A 361 -4.94 41.98 -27.23
C SER A 361 -4.38 43.11 -28.12
N LYS A 362 -3.83 42.76 -29.30
CA LYS A 362 -3.32 43.74 -30.26
C LYS A 362 -4.44 44.65 -30.77
N GLY A 363 -5.61 44.08 -31.13
CA GLY A 363 -6.76 44.83 -31.57
C GLY A 363 -7.26 45.84 -30.52
N PHE A 364 -7.21 45.48 -29.26
CA PHE A 364 -7.58 46.35 -28.15
C PHE A 364 -6.55 47.50 -27.98
N GLU A 365 -5.26 47.23 -28.08
CA GLU A 365 -4.20 48.28 -28.03
C GLU A 365 -4.40 49.31 -29.12
N PHE A 366 -4.76 48.89 -30.33
CA PHE A 366 -5.05 49.78 -31.45
C PHE A 366 -6.48 50.35 -31.43
N GLY A 367 -7.30 50.04 -30.43
CA GLY A 367 -8.67 50.54 -30.28
C GLY A 367 -9.68 49.94 -31.27
N LYS A 368 -9.35 48.80 -31.90
CA LYS A 368 -10.20 48.11 -32.87
C LYS A 368 -11.19 47.11 -32.23
N PHE A 369 -10.85 46.60 -31.03
CA PHE A 369 -11.66 45.64 -30.29
C PHE A 369 -12.05 46.18 -28.90
N ALA A 370 -13.14 45.72 -28.38
CA ALA A 370 -13.60 46.06 -27.04
C ALA A 370 -12.78 45.28 -25.97
N PHE A 371 -12.72 45.81 -24.75
CA PHE A 371 -12.07 45.12 -23.65
C PHE A 371 -12.69 43.75 -23.35
N LEU A 372 -14.00 43.61 -23.59
CA LEU A 372 -14.71 42.33 -23.46
C LEU A 372 -14.14 41.23 -24.34
N ASP A 373 -13.74 41.55 -25.56
CA ASP A 373 -13.18 40.60 -26.51
C ASP A 373 -11.85 40.03 -25.99
N VAL A 374 -11.02 40.89 -25.34
CA VAL A 374 -9.77 40.47 -24.74
C VAL A 374 -10.02 39.56 -23.54
N LEU A 375 -11.00 39.92 -22.67
CA LEU A 375 -11.36 39.10 -21.50
C LEU A 375 -11.87 37.72 -21.92
N ASP A 376 -12.71 37.67 -22.95
CA ASP A 376 -13.26 36.40 -23.42
C ASP A 376 -12.18 35.50 -24.04
N ALA A 377 -11.32 36.05 -24.87
CA ALA A 377 -10.18 35.35 -25.45
C ALA A 377 -9.18 34.89 -24.36
N GLN A 378 -8.94 35.71 -23.34
CA GLN A 378 -8.12 35.34 -22.19
C GLN A 378 -8.71 34.17 -21.40
N ARG A 379 -10.02 34.22 -21.11
CA ARG A 379 -10.70 33.12 -20.42
C ARG A 379 -10.62 31.83 -21.20
N THR A 380 -10.86 31.90 -22.52
CA THR A 380 -10.76 30.73 -23.42
C THR A 380 -9.37 30.12 -23.39
N LEU A 381 -8.31 30.95 -23.47
CA LEU A 381 -6.94 30.47 -23.41
C LEU A 381 -6.60 29.82 -22.06
N LEU A 382 -7.00 30.45 -20.93
CA LEU A 382 -6.77 29.90 -19.59
C LEU A 382 -7.53 28.57 -19.40
N GLN A 383 -8.77 28.49 -19.91
CA GLN A 383 -9.55 27.29 -19.89
C GLN A 383 -8.87 26.17 -20.67
N ALA A 384 -8.39 26.45 -21.88
CA ALA A 384 -7.66 25.49 -22.71
C ALA A 384 -6.36 24.99 -22.01
N LYS A 385 -5.57 25.91 -21.39
CA LYS A 385 -4.37 25.53 -20.63
C LYS A 385 -4.70 24.66 -19.43
N ASN A 386 -5.76 24.96 -18.69
CA ASN A 386 -6.21 24.14 -17.56
C ASN A 386 -6.73 22.78 -18.01
N GLN A 387 -7.42 22.68 -19.14
CA GLN A 387 -7.86 21.42 -19.72
C GLN A 387 -6.66 20.56 -20.15
N TYR A 388 -5.66 21.16 -20.78
CA TYR A 388 -4.42 20.48 -21.17
C TYR A 388 -3.67 19.92 -19.94
N LEU A 389 -3.54 20.72 -18.88
CA LEU A 389 -2.90 20.31 -17.65
C LEU A 389 -3.66 19.14 -16.99
N ARG A 390 -5.00 19.17 -16.99
CA ARG A 390 -5.83 18.07 -16.48
C ARG A 390 -5.67 16.81 -17.33
N ALA A 391 -5.68 16.92 -18.65
CA ALA A 391 -5.50 15.78 -19.53
C ALA A 391 -4.13 15.11 -19.34
N LEU A 392 -3.04 15.90 -19.19
CA LEU A 392 -1.71 15.40 -18.84
C LEU A 392 -1.73 14.66 -17.51
N THR A 393 -2.31 15.27 -16.49
CA THR A 393 -2.40 14.68 -15.14
C THR A 393 -3.16 13.35 -15.15
N GLU A 394 -4.29 13.30 -15.87
CA GLU A 394 -5.10 12.09 -16.02
C GLU A 394 -4.33 10.98 -16.76
N ALA A 395 -3.57 11.32 -17.79
CA ALA A 395 -2.75 10.34 -18.50
C ALA A 395 -1.71 9.69 -17.56
N HIS A 396 -1.04 10.48 -16.73
CA HIS A 396 -0.09 9.96 -15.76
C HIS A 396 -0.76 9.15 -14.63
N HIS A 397 -1.93 9.58 -14.15
CA HIS A 397 -2.69 8.82 -13.14
C HIS A 397 -3.16 7.48 -13.70
N ALA A 398 -3.70 7.46 -14.93
CA ALA A 398 -4.12 6.22 -15.57
C ALA A 398 -2.94 5.24 -15.78
N ALA A 399 -1.77 5.76 -16.16
CA ALA A 399 -0.56 4.95 -16.27
C ALA A 399 -0.12 4.39 -14.90
N ALA A 400 -0.11 5.21 -13.86
CA ALA A 400 0.21 4.77 -12.50
C ALA A 400 -0.79 3.70 -11.97
N ASP A 401 -2.06 3.80 -12.34
CA ASP A 401 -3.06 2.78 -12.03
C ASP A 401 -2.79 1.45 -12.75
N ILE A 402 -2.40 1.49 -14.03
CA ILE A 402 -2.00 0.28 -14.78
C ILE A 402 -0.81 -0.39 -14.10
N GLU A 403 0.20 0.40 -13.69
CA GLU A 403 1.36 -0.12 -12.95
C GLU A 403 0.97 -0.76 -11.62
N ARG A 404 0.11 -0.10 -10.85
CA ARG A 404 -0.40 -0.63 -9.59
C ARG A 404 -1.07 -1.98 -9.78
N LEU A 405 -1.93 -2.10 -10.79
CA LEU A 405 -2.69 -3.30 -11.09
C LEU A 405 -1.80 -4.45 -11.57
N LEU A 406 -0.78 -4.15 -12.38
CA LEU A 406 0.12 -5.14 -12.96
C LEU A 406 1.39 -5.40 -12.12
N GLY A 407 1.69 -4.55 -11.13
CA GLY A 407 2.83 -4.70 -10.23
C GLY A 407 4.20 -4.42 -10.86
N THR A 408 4.25 -3.80 -12.01
CA THR A 408 5.50 -3.45 -12.70
C THR A 408 5.64 -1.94 -12.81
N PRO A 409 6.85 -1.36 -12.58
CA PRO A 409 7.08 0.04 -12.87
C PRO A 409 6.99 0.25 -14.38
N ALA A 410 6.19 1.26 -14.84
CA ALA A 410 6.33 1.74 -16.19
C ALA A 410 7.67 2.48 -16.34
N PRO A 411 8.29 2.41 -17.50
CA PRO A 411 9.35 3.35 -17.82
C PRO A 411 8.74 4.76 -17.87
N LEU A 412 9.14 5.59 -16.90
CA LEU A 412 8.87 7.03 -16.90
C LEU A 412 9.83 7.73 -17.83
#